data_0ca017841a60a15a34006fe1aed87225
#
_entry.id   0ca017841a60a15a34006fe1aed87225
#
_cell.length_a   1.000
_cell.length_b   1.000
_cell.length_c   1.000
_cell.angle_alpha   90.00
_cell.angle_beta   90.00
_cell.angle_gamma   90.00
#
_symmetry.space_group_name_H-M   'P 1'
#
loop_
_entity.id
_entity.type
_entity.pdbx_description
1 polymer ?
#
loop_
_entity_poly.entity_id
_entity_poly.type
_entity_poly.pdbx_seq_one_letter_code
_entity_poly.pdbx_strand_id
1 'polypeptide(L)'
;LLSRGHTSVALTYTNNDYGKGLADAFQAAYEAAGGSVTINASHEEDKADFSSEVGALASAGGQVLVVAGYVDGGGKGITQGAIDTGAFDLFLFPDGMIGDTLTDNHGSDINGSFGTVPGVDPSSPASSKMKEIGEAGGYDSLAPFGPESYDAAALIMLAMASAKSSDPQVYKDHVMKVANGPGGKIYPGDLANGVRMAAAGFAIDYVGGSSVTLIGPGESAGNYREIEIQNAKIVDVNYR
;
A
#
# COMPACT_ATOMS: atom_id res chain seq x y z
N LEU A 1 5.82 -2.47 14.48
CA LEU A 1 6.44 -3.61 15.18
C LEU A 1 7.10 -3.19 16.49
N LEU A 2 8.20 -2.44 16.45
CA LEU A 2 8.97 -2.09 17.66
C LEU A 2 8.14 -1.34 18.71
N SER A 3 7.27 -0.42 18.30
CA SER A 3 6.33 0.28 19.19
C SER A 3 5.30 -0.63 19.86
N ARG A 4 5.05 -1.81 19.26
CA ARG A 4 4.19 -2.88 19.81
C ARG A 4 4.98 -3.90 20.65
N GLY A 5 6.31 -3.73 20.80
CA GLY A 5 7.18 -4.62 21.55
C GLY A 5 7.73 -5.82 20.79
N HIS A 6 7.48 -5.89 19.49
CA HIS A 6 8.03 -6.97 18.65
C HIS A 6 9.41 -6.57 18.16
N THR A 7 10.44 -7.33 18.58
CA THR A 7 11.85 -7.03 18.28
C THR A 7 12.51 -8.04 17.35
N SER A 8 11.84 -9.17 17.08
CA SER A 8 12.33 -10.19 16.13
C SER A 8 11.20 -10.68 15.24
N VAL A 9 11.47 -10.81 13.96
CA VAL A 9 10.50 -11.29 12.95
C VAL A 9 11.14 -12.31 12.02
N ALA A 10 10.33 -13.28 11.56
CA ALA A 10 10.61 -14.00 10.33
C ALA A 10 9.97 -13.24 9.16
N LEU A 11 10.61 -13.23 8.01
CA LEU A 11 10.15 -12.54 6.80
C LEU A 11 10.15 -13.52 5.64
N THR A 12 9.02 -13.56 4.95
CA THR A 12 8.92 -14.26 3.66
C THR A 12 8.34 -13.34 2.60
N TYR A 13 8.72 -13.55 1.35
CA TYR A 13 8.29 -12.70 0.25
C TYR A 13 8.03 -13.50 -1.03
N THR A 14 7.04 -13.07 -1.82
CA THR A 14 6.81 -13.63 -3.15
C THR A 14 8.02 -13.39 -4.06
N ASN A 15 8.43 -14.43 -4.79
CA ASN A 15 9.64 -14.42 -5.63
C ASN A 15 9.46 -13.60 -6.91
N ASN A 16 9.25 -12.29 -6.75
CA ASN A 16 9.19 -11.31 -7.82
C ASN A 16 9.76 -9.95 -7.36
N ASP A 17 9.81 -8.97 -8.25
CA ASP A 17 10.39 -7.64 -7.98
C ASP A 17 9.67 -6.91 -6.84
N TYR A 18 8.33 -7.04 -6.74
CA TYR A 18 7.54 -6.45 -5.67
C TYR A 18 7.93 -7.06 -4.31
N GLY A 19 7.82 -8.39 -4.17
CA GLY A 19 8.08 -9.07 -2.91
C GLY A 19 9.51 -8.87 -2.44
N LYS A 20 10.48 -9.04 -3.35
CA LYS A 20 11.90 -8.85 -3.04
C LYS A 20 12.22 -7.41 -2.64
N GLY A 21 11.75 -6.43 -3.40
CA GLY A 21 11.98 -5.01 -3.11
C GLY A 21 11.41 -4.59 -1.77
N LEU A 22 10.18 -5.02 -1.46
CA LEU A 22 9.52 -4.76 -0.18
C LEU A 22 10.26 -5.43 0.98
N ALA A 23 10.66 -6.70 0.82
CA ALA A 23 11.39 -7.45 1.85
C ALA A 23 12.74 -6.82 2.17
N ASP A 24 13.51 -6.44 1.14
CA ASP A 24 14.82 -5.80 1.31
C ASP A 24 14.68 -4.43 2.03
N ALA A 25 13.70 -3.61 1.62
CA ALA A 25 13.44 -2.31 2.23
C ALA A 25 12.94 -2.45 3.69
N PHE A 26 12.03 -3.40 3.94
CA PHE A 26 11.54 -3.69 5.28
C PHE A 26 12.68 -4.13 6.20
N GLN A 27 13.49 -5.11 5.78
CA GLN A 27 14.61 -5.60 6.58
C GLN A 27 15.57 -4.47 6.92
N ALA A 28 16.00 -3.69 5.93
CA ALA A 28 16.93 -2.59 6.14
C ALA A 28 16.38 -1.55 7.15
N ALA A 29 15.10 -1.16 7.01
CA ALA A 29 14.46 -0.20 7.90
C ALA A 29 14.25 -0.76 9.32
N TYR A 30 13.83 -2.02 9.43
CA TYR A 30 13.55 -2.66 10.71
C TYR A 30 14.83 -2.88 11.53
N GLU A 31 15.91 -3.36 10.89
CA GLU A 31 17.22 -3.54 11.53
C GLU A 31 17.86 -2.20 11.90
N ALA A 32 17.76 -1.19 11.03
CA ALA A 32 18.23 0.17 11.36
C ALA A 32 17.50 0.78 12.57
N ALA A 33 16.25 0.39 12.81
CA ALA A 33 15.47 0.81 13.97
C ALA A 33 15.73 -0.05 15.23
N GLY A 34 16.57 -1.08 15.16
CA GLY A 34 16.96 -1.94 16.28
C GLY A 34 16.18 -3.25 16.39
N GLY A 35 15.41 -3.61 15.35
CA GLY A 35 14.80 -4.93 15.24
C GLY A 35 15.76 -5.98 14.69
N SER A 36 15.30 -7.21 14.59
CA SER A 36 16.06 -8.35 14.04
C SER A 36 15.19 -9.17 13.09
N VAL A 37 15.69 -9.45 11.90
CA VAL A 37 15.08 -10.38 10.94
C VAL A 37 15.80 -11.72 11.06
N THR A 38 15.10 -12.76 11.52
CA THR A 38 15.65 -14.08 11.80
C THR A 38 15.91 -14.87 10.50
N ILE A 39 15.07 -14.64 9.51
CA ILE A 39 15.16 -15.21 8.15
C ILE A 39 14.47 -14.24 7.18
N ASN A 40 15.01 -14.15 5.97
CA ASN A 40 14.41 -13.48 4.83
C ASN A 40 14.45 -14.45 3.64
N ALA A 41 13.30 -15.07 3.32
CA ALA A 41 13.24 -16.17 2.36
C ALA A 41 12.08 -15.97 1.36
N SER A 42 12.34 -16.30 0.09
CA SER A 42 11.30 -16.24 -0.93
C SER A 42 10.36 -17.46 -0.89
N HIS A 43 9.13 -17.24 -1.37
CA HIS A 43 8.18 -18.29 -1.73
C HIS A 43 7.62 -18.04 -3.13
N GLU A 44 7.15 -19.13 -3.78
CA GLU A 44 6.54 -19.05 -5.10
C GLU A 44 5.03 -18.83 -4.99
N GLU A 45 4.42 -18.19 -6.02
CA GLU A 45 2.98 -17.92 -6.04
C GLU A 45 2.14 -19.16 -6.36
N ASP A 46 2.57 -19.94 -7.33
CA ASP A 46 1.81 -21.06 -7.90
C ASP A 46 2.24 -22.42 -7.34
N LYS A 47 2.57 -22.49 -6.05
CA LYS A 47 2.99 -23.73 -5.39
C LYS A 47 1.83 -24.36 -4.63
N ALA A 48 1.68 -25.67 -4.73
CA ALA A 48 0.62 -26.42 -4.05
C ALA A 48 0.95 -26.77 -2.59
N ASP A 49 2.22 -26.78 -2.21
CA ASP A 49 2.70 -27.17 -0.88
C ASP A 49 3.84 -26.25 -0.43
N PHE A 50 3.66 -25.61 0.71
CA PHE A 50 4.61 -24.69 1.34
C PHE A 50 5.28 -25.25 2.59
N SER A 51 5.18 -26.56 2.84
CA SER A 51 5.72 -27.21 4.06
C SER A 51 7.21 -26.95 4.26
N SER A 52 8.00 -26.89 3.19
CA SER A 52 9.43 -26.61 3.28
C SER A 52 9.73 -25.16 3.69
N GLU A 53 9.01 -24.20 3.13
CA GLU A 53 9.13 -22.79 3.46
C GLU A 53 8.66 -22.52 4.90
N VAL A 54 7.50 -23.03 5.27
CA VAL A 54 6.96 -22.92 6.63
C VAL A 54 7.89 -23.57 7.64
N GLY A 55 8.45 -24.74 7.33
CA GLY A 55 9.45 -25.42 8.17
C GLY A 55 10.72 -24.60 8.37
N ALA A 56 11.22 -23.93 7.33
CA ALA A 56 12.37 -23.04 7.42
C ALA A 56 12.07 -21.80 8.29
N LEU A 57 10.91 -21.17 8.07
CA LEU A 57 10.43 -20.02 8.86
C LEU A 57 10.26 -20.38 10.33
N ALA A 58 9.61 -21.52 10.63
CA ALA A 58 9.43 -22.04 11.99
C ALA A 58 10.77 -22.31 12.68
N SER A 59 11.73 -22.90 11.97
CA SER A 59 13.06 -23.21 12.50
C SER A 59 13.86 -21.95 12.83
N ALA A 60 13.70 -20.89 12.05
CA ALA A 60 14.34 -19.60 12.29
C ALA A 60 13.67 -18.84 13.46
N GLY A 61 12.39 -19.07 13.68
CA GLY A 61 11.59 -18.42 14.72
C GLY A 61 11.39 -16.94 14.48
N GLY A 62 10.75 -16.28 15.45
CA GLY A 62 10.40 -14.86 15.43
C GLY A 62 9.10 -14.64 16.19
N GLN A 63 8.85 -13.41 16.62
CA GLN A 63 7.61 -13.06 17.32
C GLN A 63 6.44 -12.80 16.36
N VAL A 64 6.75 -12.46 15.12
CA VAL A 64 5.79 -12.13 14.05
C VAL A 64 6.31 -12.71 12.74
N LEU A 65 5.42 -13.27 11.92
CA LEU A 65 5.72 -13.60 10.54
C LEU A 65 5.27 -12.45 9.62
N VAL A 66 6.22 -11.86 8.92
CA VAL A 66 5.95 -10.86 7.87
C VAL A 66 5.76 -11.61 6.55
N VAL A 67 4.59 -11.44 5.92
CA VAL A 67 4.24 -12.14 4.67
C VAL A 67 4.12 -11.11 3.53
N ALA A 68 5.22 -10.79 2.88
CA ALA A 68 5.25 -9.89 1.73
C ALA A 68 4.87 -10.62 0.43
N GLY A 69 3.59 -10.93 0.27
CA GLY A 69 3.03 -11.72 -0.82
C GLY A 69 1.68 -11.23 -1.28
N TYR A 70 0.93 -12.14 -1.91
CA TYR A 70 -0.44 -11.86 -2.36
C TYR A 70 -1.44 -12.77 -1.66
N VAL A 71 -2.60 -12.20 -1.31
CA VAL A 71 -3.65 -12.85 -0.53
C VAL A 71 -4.30 -14.04 -1.25
N ASP A 72 -4.27 -14.07 -2.58
CA ASP A 72 -4.82 -15.15 -3.41
C ASP A 72 -3.75 -16.10 -3.96
N GLY A 73 -2.47 -15.87 -3.61
CA GLY A 73 -1.33 -16.63 -4.10
C GLY A 73 -0.56 -17.38 -2.99
N GLY A 74 0.76 -17.41 -3.13
CA GLY A 74 1.67 -18.06 -2.18
C GLY A 74 1.54 -17.54 -0.75
N GLY A 75 1.24 -16.25 -0.58
CA GLY A 75 1.01 -15.64 0.73
C GLY A 75 -0.10 -16.31 1.53
N LYS A 76 -1.20 -16.71 0.86
CA LYS A 76 -2.28 -17.52 1.48
C LYS A 76 -1.76 -18.85 2.00
N GLY A 77 -1.02 -19.58 1.16
CA GLY A 77 -0.52 -20.93 1.50
C GLY A 77 0.50 -20.90 2.64
N ILE A 78 1.37 -19.91 2.66
CA ILE A 78 2.33 -19.67 3.75
C ILE A 78 1.59 -19.36 5.07
N THR A 79 0.63 -18.43 5.03
CA THR A 79 -0.14 -18.04 6.21
C THR A 79 -0.90 -19.25 6.78
N GLN A 80 -1.59 -20.00 5.92
CA GLN A 80 -2.32 -21.21 6.34
C GLN A 80 -1.38 -22.28 6.92
N GLY A 81 -0.26 -22.56 6.25
CA GLY A 81 0.71 -23.53 6.74
C GLY A 81 1.34 -23.14 8.09
N ALA A 82 1.57 -21.85 8.32
CA ALA A 82 2.06 -21.34 9.60
C ALA A 82 1.01 -21.52 10.72
N ILE A 83 -0.27 -21.26 10.43
CA ILE A 83 -1.39 -21.50 11.35
C ILE A 83 -1.52 -22.99 11.68
N ASP A 84 -1.61 -23.86 10.66
CA ASP A 84 -1.83 -25.31 10.78
C ASP A 84 -0.73 -26.00 11.59
N THR A 85 0.50 -25.50 11.50
CA THR A 85 1.64 -26.04 12.25
C THR A 85 1.83 -25.39 13.61
N GLY A 86 1.12 -24.31 13.92
CA GLY A 86 1.35 -23.51 15.12
C GLY A 86 2.71 -22.82 15.15
N ALA A 87 3.31 -22.59 13.97
CA ALA A 87 4.63 -21.98 13.86
C ALA A 87 4.61 -20.50 14.21
N PHE A 88 3.51 -19.82 13.85
CA PHE A 88 3.28 -18.41 14.16
C PHE A 88 1.80 -18.17 14.44
N ASP A 89 1.52 -17.36 15.47
CA ASP A 89 0.18 -16.92 15.86
C ASP A 89 -0.07 -15.46 15.49
N LEU A 90 0.96 -14.73 15.04
CA LEU A 90 0.88 -13.31 14.75
C LEU A 90 1.58 -12.98 13.43
N PHE A 91 0.87 -12.21 12.62
CA PHE A 91 1.31 -11.87 11.26
C PHE A 91 1.36 -10.36 11.05
N LEU A 92 2.29 -9.91 10.20
CA LEU A 92 2.25 -8.59 9.59
C LEU A 92 2.00 -8.75 8.09
N PHE A 93 0.95 -8.09 7.63
CA PHE A 93 0.49 -8.14 6.25
C PHE A 93 0.71 -6.79 5.56
N PRO A 94 1.62 -6.70 4.57
CA PRO A 94 1.66 -5.59 3.64
C PRO A 94 0.43 -5.56 2.72
N ASP A 95 0.33 -4.50 1.93
CA ASP A 95 -0.79 -4.19 1.05
C ASP A 95 -1.26 -5.32 0.13
N GLY A 96 -0.34 -6.09 -0.46
CA GLY A 96 -0.67 -7.23 -1.32
C GLY A 96 -1.44 -8.37 -0.62
N MET A 97 -1.38 -8.39 0.71
CA MET A 97 -2.11 -9.36 1.54
C MET A 97 -3.45 -8.81 2.06
N ILE A 98 -3.73 -7.50 1.90
CA ILE A 98 -4.91 -6.87 2.50
C ILE A 98 -6.08 -6.86 1.53
N GLY A 99 -7.18 -7.47 1.96
CA GLY A 99 -8.45 -7.56 1.26
C GLY A 99 -9.42 -8.47 2.00
N ASP A 100 -10.69 -8.48 1.61
CA ASP A 100 -11.72 -9.32 2.23
C ASP A 100 -11.33 -10.82 2.19
N THR A 101 -10.68 -11.25 1.11
CA THR A 101 -10.16 -12.62 0.92
C THR A 101 -9.23 -13.06 2.05
N LEU A 102 -8.48 -12.14 2.69
CA LEU A 102 -7.61 -12.49 3.82
C LEU A 102 -8.41 -13.04 5.00
N THR A 103 -9.46 -12.32 5.39
CA THR A 103 -10.32 -12.75 6.51
C THR A 103 -11.27 -13.87 6.12
N ASP A 104 -11.71 -13.94 4.87
CA ASP A 104 -12.51 -15.05 4.35
C ASP A 104 -11.73 -16.38 4.37
N ASN A 105 -10.43 -16.34 4.09
CA ASN A 105 -9.57 -17.52 4.08
C ASN A 105 -9.19 -18.01 5.49
N HIS A 106 -8.86 -17.09 6.41
CA HIS A 106 -8.22 -17.45 7.68
C HIS A 106 -9.07 -17.16 8.91
N GLY A 107 -10.17 -16.40 8.76
CA GLY A 107 -11.14 -16.14 9.83
C GLY A 107 -10.50 -15.55 11.09
N SER A 108 -10.82 -16.16 12.22
CA SER A 108 -10.35 -15.74 13.56
C SER A 108 -8.91 -16.15 13.86
N ASP A 109 -8.30 -17.03 13.08
CA ASP A 109 -6.98 -17.60 13.35
C ASP A 109 -5.86 -16.56 13.18
N ILE A 110 -6.17 -15.48 12.47
CA ILE A 110 -5.27 -14.31 12.32
C ILE A 110 -5.65 -13.11 13.17
N ASN A 111 -6.55 -13.25 14.14
CA ASN A 111 -6.92 -12.14 15.04
C ASN A 111 -5.69 -11.61 15.79
N GLY A 112 -5.61 -10.29 15.92
CA GLY A 112 -4.46 -9.59 16.50
C GLY A 112 -3.35 -9.31 15.50
N SER A 113 -3.36 -9.96 14.33
CA SER A 113 -2.46 -9.63 13.24
C SER A 113 -2.76 -8.22 12.70
N PHE A 114 -1.79 -7.61 12.09
CA PHE A 114 -1.86 -6.21 11.68
C PHE A 114 -1.13 -5.99 10.36
N GLY A 115 -1.32 -4.82 9.78
CA GLY A 115 -0.72 -4.53 8.49
C GLY A 115 -0.80 -3.05 8.13
N THR A 116 -0.35 -2.76 6.92
CA THR A 116 -0.43 -1.43 6.33
C THR A 116 -0.92 -1.53 4.89
N VAL A 117 -1.77 -0.59 4.50
CA VAL A 117 -2.27 -0.47 3.13
C VAL A 117 -2.30 1.01 2.75
N PRO A 118 -2.05 1.38 1.48
CA PRO A 118 -2.24 2.73 1.03
C PRO A 118 -3.62 3.27 1.40
N GLY A 119 -3.68 4.50 1.84
CA GLY A 119 -4.93 5.15 2.19
C GLY A 119 -4.75 6.38 3.03
N VAL A 120 -5.72 7.27 2.96
CA VAL A 120 -5.73 8.57 3.60
C VAL A 120 -6.72 8.62 4.75
N ASP A 121 -6.50 9.52 5.68
CA ASP A 121 -7.47 9.82 6.73
C ASP A 121 -8.82 10.22 6.10
N PRO A 122 -9.92 9.48 6.38
CA PRO A 122 -11.23 9.77 5.81
C PRO A 122 -11.80 11.12 6.23
N SER A 123 -11.26 11.73 7.29
CA SER A 123 -11.63 13.08 7.74
C SER A 123 -10.94 14.21 6.95
N SER A 124 -9.97 13.87 6.09
CA SER A 124 -9.24 14.87 5.30
C SER A 124 -10.15 15.53 4.24
N PRO A 125 -9.87 16.79 3.84
CA PRO A 125 -10.61 17.42 2.75
C PRO A 125 -10.52 16.66 1.43
N ALA A 126 -9.39 15.98 1.16
CA ALA A 126 -9.18 15.17 -0.03
C ALA A 126 -10.11 13.96 -0.04
N SER A 127 -10.16 13.21 1.08
CA SER A 127 -11.04 12.06 1.25
C SER A 127 -12.51 12.43 1.15
N SER A 128 -12.91 13.54 1.76
CA SER A 128 -14.29 14.02 1.68
C SER A 128 -14.71 14.27 0.23
N LYS A 129 -13.83 14.89 -0.57
CA LYS A 129 -14.09 15.14 -1.99
C LYS A 129 -14.10 13.86 -2.83
N MET A 130 -13.19 12.92 -2.54
CA MET A 130 -13.20 11.62 -3.17
C MET A 130 -14.51 10.86 -2.91
N LYS A 131 -14.98 10.90 -1.65
CA LYS A 131 -16.24 10.27 -1.25
C LYS A 131 -17.45 10.86 -1.98
N GLU A 132 -17.53 12.19 -2.14
CA GLU A 132 -18.58 12.84 -2.94
C GLU A 132 -18.62 12.28 -4.38
N ILE A 133 -17.45 12.04 -5.00
CA ILE A 133 -17.36 11.46 -6.35
C ILE A 133 -17.83 10.01 -6.36
N GLY A 134 -17.42 9.20 -5.38
CA GLY A 134 -17.84 7.81 -5.26
C GLY A 134 -19.33 7.67 -5.06
N GLU A 135 -19.91 8.46 -4.16
CA GLU A 135 -21.35 8.48 -3.91
C GLU A 135 -22.15 8.87 -5.19
N ALA A 136 -21.69 9.87 -5.93
CA ALA A 136 -22.29 10.24 -7.20
C ALA A 136 -22.16 9.16 -8.27
N GLY A 137 -21.08 8.39 -8.26
CA GLY A 137 -20.79 7.30 -9.19
C GLY A 137 -21.33 5.93 -8.77
N GLY A 138 -21.81 5.78 -7.54
CA GLY A 138 -22.33 4.52 -7.01
C GLY A 138 -21.24 3.48 -6.70
N TYR A 139 -20.03 3.90 -6.30
CA TYR A 139 -18.93 3.01 -5.94
C TYR A 139 -18.18 3.54 -4.70
N ASP A 140 -17.44 2.63 -4.03
CA ASP A 140 -16.54 3.01 -2.94
C ASP A 140 -15.23 3.58 -3.49
N SER A 141 -15.13 4.91 -3.50
CA SER A 141 -13.94 5.62 -3.98
C SER A 141 -12.78 5.65 -3.00
N LEU A 142 -12.99 5.24 -1.75
CA LEU A 142 -11.95 5.13 -0.73
C LEU A 142 -11.46 3.68 -0.53
N ALA A 143 -11.95 2.74 -1.34
CA ALA A 143 -11.41 1.39 -1.39
C ALA A 143 -9.90 1.43 -1.65
N PRO A 144 -9.13 0.42 -1.20
CA PRO A 144 -7.69 0.34 -1.41
C PRO A 144 -7.30 0.65 -2.86
N PHE A 145 -6.33 1.53 -3.04
CA PHE A 145 -5.84 2.04 -4.34
C PHE A 145 -6.83 2.89 -5.16
N GLY A 146 -8.04 3.14 -4.69
CA GLY A 146 -9.02 3.99 -5.38
C GLY A 146 -8.54 5.43 -5.55
N PRO A 147 -8.20 6.14 -4.45
CA PRO A 147 -7.66 7.49 -4.51
C PRO A 147 -6.37 7.59 -5.33
N GLU A 148 -5.45 6.64 -5.17
CA GLU A 148 -4.17 6.61 -5.86
C GLU A 148 -4.34 6.41 -7.37
N SER A 149 -5.28 5.56 -7.79
CA SER A 149 -5.60 5.35 -9.21
C SER A 149 -6.22 6.61 -9.85
N TYR A 150 -7.11 7.28 -9.13
CA TYR A 150 -7.66 8.56 -9.57
C TYR A 150 -6.55 9.61 -9.73
N ASP A 151 -5.64 9.71 -8.77
CA ASP A 151 -4.55 10.68 -8.76
C ASP A 151 -3.54 10.40 -9.88
N ALA A 152 -3.22 9.15 -10.15
CA ALA A 152 -2.35 8.78 -11.25
C ALA A 152 -2.90 9.26 -12.60
N ALA A 153 -4.20 9.02 -12.85
CA ALA A 153 -4.86 9.50 -14.06
C ALA A 153 -4.92 11.03 -14.14
N ALA A 154 -5.25 11.68 -13.02
CA ALA A 154 -5.34 13.13 -12.93
C ALA A 154 -3.99 13.82 -13.18
N LEU A 155 -2.91 13.32 -12.58
CA LEU A 155 -1.55 13.85 -12.78
C LEU A 155 -1.11 13.76 -14.24
N ILE A 156 -1.40 12.66 -14.92
CA ILE A 156 -1.12 12.50 -16.36
C ILE A 156 -1.89 13.56 -17.16
N MET A 157 -3.20 13.72 -16.91
CA MET A 157 -4.02 14.69 -17.64
C MET A 157 -3.54 16.13 -17.40
N LEU A 158 -3.21 16.49 -16.17
CA LEU A 158 -2.68 17.81 -15.82
C LEU A 158 -1.31 18.07 -16.44
N ALA A 159 -0.44 17.06 -16.45
CA ALA A 159 0.88 17.15 -17.08
C ALA A 159 0.76 17.32 -18.60
N MET A 160 -0.11 16.57 -19.26
CA MET A 160 -0.41 16.73 -20.71
C MET A 160 -0.93 18.14 -21.01
N ALA A 161 -1.85 18.65 -20.19
CA ALA A 161 -2.39 20.01 -20.35
C ALA A 161 -1.29 21.08 -20.16
N SER A 162 -0.48 20.95 -19.15
CA SER A 162 0.67 21.84 -18.87
C SER A 162 1.72 21.78 -19.98
N ALA A 163 2.00 20.60 -20.51
CA ALA A 163 2.92 20.38 -21.61
C ALA A 163 2.38 20.78 -22.99
N LYS A 164 1.04 20.93 -23.10
CA LYS A 164 0.31 21.05 -24.38
C LYS A 164 0.65 19.92 -25.36
N SER A 165 0.88 18.72 -24.84
CA SER A 165 1.30 17.54 -25.58
C SER A 165 0.79 16.27 -24.92
N SER A 166 0.36 15.29 -25.72
CA SER A 166 0.05 13.94 -25.27
C SER A 166 1.22 12.96 -25.44
N ASP A 167 2.37 13.44 -25.91
CA ASP A 167 3.58 12.63 -26.02
C ASP A 167 4.18 12.39 -24.61
N PRO A 168 4.32 11.12 -24.16
CA PRO A 168 4.89 10.80 -22.87
C PRO A 168 6.32 11.35 -22.66
N GLN A 169 7.10 11.44 -23.75
CA GLN A 169 8.46 11.98 -23.67
C GLN A 169 8.48 13.48 -23.37
N VAL A 170 7.36 14.17 -23.63
CA VAL A 170 7.21 15.61 -23.38
C VAL A 170 6.53 15.87 -22.04
N TYR A 171 5.37 15.24 -21.77
CA TYR A 171 4.62 15.58 -20.57
C TYR A 171 5.22 15.02 -19.29
N LYS A 172 6.07 13.98 -19.32
CA LYS A 172 6.74 13.45 -18.12
C LYS A 172 7.48 14.53 -17.32
N ASP A 173 8.07 15.50 -17.98
CA ASP A 173 8.83 16.60 -17.36
C ASP A 173 7.91 17.65 -16.68
N HIS A 174 6.59 17.53 -16.88
CA HIS A 174 5.58 18.38 -16.27
C HIS A 174 4.89 17.76 -15.05
N VAL A 175 5.04 16.44 -14.82
CA VAL A 175 4.38 15.72 -13.73
C VAL A 175 4.73 16.34 -12.38
N MET A 176 6.01 16.48 -12.06
CA MET A 176 6.45 17.08 -10.81
C MET A 176 5.95 18.52 -10.61
N LYS A 177 5.85 19.30 -11.70
CA LYS A 177 5.38 20.68 -11.65
C LYS A 177 3.91 20.79 -11.25
N VAL A 178 3.06 19.88 -11.75
CA VAL A 178 1.63 19.92 -11.48
C VAL A 178 1.31 19.24 -10.15
N ALA A 179 2.15 18.29 -9.71
CA ALA A 179 1.97 17.59 -8.43
C ALA A 179 2.35 18.46 -7.22
N ASN A 180 3.47 19.17 -7.29
CA ASN A 180 4.09 19.87 -6.16
C ASN A 180 4.26 21.35 -6.43
N GLY A 181 3.50 21.94 -7.31
CA GLY A 181 3.69 23.33 -7.73
C GLY A 181 3.25 24.33 -6.67
N PRO A 182 3.80 25.56 -6.70
CA PRO A 182 3.34 26.65 -5.86
C PRO A 182 2.14 27.32 -6.50
N GLY A 183 0.96 26.69 -6.49
CA GLY A 183 -0.20 27.23 -7.20
C GLY A 183 -1.53 27.04 -6.50
N GLY A 184 -2.61 27.22 -7.26
CA GLY A 184 -3.94 26.91 -6.77
C GLY A 184 -4.10 25.41 -6.52
N LYS A 185 -4.64 25.06 -5.35
CA LYS A 185 -4.88 23.66 -4.98
C LYS A 185 -5.99 23.05 -5.82
N ILE A 186 -5.73 21.86 -6.37
CA ILE A 186 -6.67 21.09 -7.17
C ILE A 186 -7.04 19.82 -6.38
N TYR A 187 -8.30 19.73 -5.99
CA TYR A 187 -8.86 18.59 -5.28
C TYR A 187 -9.67 17.68 -6.24
N PRO A 188 -10.03 16.46 -5.81
CA PRO A 188 -10.99 15.63 -6.53
C PRO A 188 -12.29 16.41 -6.82
N GLY A 189 -12.84 16.23 -8.04
CA GLY A 189 -13.99 17.00 -8.51
C GLY A 189 -13.66 18.33 -9.19
N ASP A 190 -12.46 18.91 -8.95
CA ASP A 190 -12.03 20.17 -9.58
C ASP A 190 -11.05 19.97 -10.74
N LEU A 191 -10.88 18.73 -11.21
CA LEU A 191 -9.90 18.37 -12.24
C LEU A 191 -10.10 19.15 -13.55
N ALA A 192 -11.35 19.38 -13.97
CA ALA A 192 -11.62 20.14 -15.19
C ALA A 192 -11.11 21.59 -15.12
N ASN A 193 -11.17 22.21 -13.95
CA ASN A 193 -10.60 23.52 -13.69
C ASN A 193 -9.08 23.47 -13.69
N GLY A 194 -8.49 22.47 -13.01
CA GLY A 194 -7.04 22.23 -13.01
C GLY A 194 -6.46 22.09 -14.41
N VAL A 195 -7.11 21.31 -15.28
CA VAL A 195 -6.71 21.15 -16.69
C VAL A 195 -6.74 22.49 -17.45
N ARG A 196 -7.79 23.32 -17.26
CA ARG A 196 -7.85 24.65 -17.89
C ARG A 196 -6.74 25.57 -17.40
N MET A 197 -6.48 25.59 -16.09
CA MET A 197 -5.40 26.38 -15.49
C MET A 197 -4.03 25.96 -16.01
N ALA A 198 -3.74 24.66 -16.00
CA ALA A 198 -2.47 24.11 -16.50
C ALA A 198 -2.25 24.41 -17.98
N ALA A 199 -3.29 24.23 -18.83
CA ALA A 199 -3.25 24.55 -20.25
C ALA A 199 -3.02 26.05 -20.54
N ALA A 200 -3.54 26.92 -19.66
CA ALA A 200 -3.34 28.38 -19.73
C ALA A 200 -1.96 28.82 -19.17
N GLY A 201 -1.18 27.90 -18.63
CA GLY A 201 0.15 28.16 -18.08
C GLY A 201 0.16 28.68 -16.63
N PHE A 202 -0.97 28.58 -15.91
CA PHE A 202 -1.00 28.90 -14.48
C PHE A 202 -0.35 27.78 -13.66
N ALA A 203 0.30 28.17 -12.58
CA ALA A 203 0.80 27.22 -11.60
C ALA A 203 -0.36 26.60 -10.82
N ILE A 204 -0.29 25.29 -10.63
CA ILE A 204 -1.23 24.50 -9.83
C ILE A 204 -0.50 23.63 -8.83
N ASP A 205 -1.19 23.24 -7.77
CA ASP A 205 -0.75 22.33 -6.72
C ASP A 205 -1.81 21.21 -6.60
N TYR A 206 -1.51 20.04 -7.16
CA TYR A 206 -2.47 18.94 -7.17
C TYR A 206 -2.44 18.20 -5.84
N VAL A 207 -3.53 18.29 -5.08
CA VAL A 207 -3.68 17.57 -3.81
C VAL A 207 -4.20 16.15 -4.03
N GLY A 208 -5.13 16.00 -4.96
CA GLY A 208 -5.73 14.71 -5.30
C GLY A 208 -6.59 14.09 -4.19
N GLY A 209 -6.95 12.82 -4.41
CA GLY A 209 -7.72 11.99 -3.48
C GLY A 209 -6.86 11.35 -2.41
N SER A 210 -5.62 11.00 -2.74
CA SER A 210 -4.65 10.38 -1.82
C SER A 210 -3.78 11.40 -1.07
N SER A 211 -4.00 12.70 -1.25
CA SER A 211 -3.10 13.77 -0.76
C SER A 211 -1.67 13.57 -1.29
N VAL A 212 -1.55 13.25 -2.56
CA VAL A 212 -0.30 12.85 -3.20
C VAL A 212 0.77 13.93 -3.11
N THR A 213 1.97 13.53 -2.72
CA THR A 213 3.17 14.38 -2.76
C THR A 213 4.29 13.58 -3.44
N LEU A 214 4.74 14.03 -4.59
CA LEU A 214 5.85 13.37 -5.29
C LEU A 214 7.18 13.81 -4.67
N ILE A 215 8.02 12.83 -4.28
CA ILE A 215 9.31 13.05 -3.63
C ILE A 215 10.51 12.83 -4.55
N GLY A 216 10.27 12.29 -5.74
CA GLY A 216 11.27 12.04 -6.77
C GLY A 216 10.60 11.61 -8.07
N PRO A 217 11.35 11.44 -9.16
CA PRO A 217 10.80 10.96 -10.42
C PRO A 217 10.23 9.56 -10.27
N GLY A 218 8.90 9.47 -10.34
CA GLY A 218 8.16 8.20 -10.21
C GLY A 218 7.91 7.73 -8.79
N GLU A 219 8.20 8.55 -7.77
CA GLU A 219 7.99 8.19 -6.36
C GLU A 219 7.05 9.16 -5.66
N SER A 220 6.20 8.64 -4.79
CA SER A 220 5.29 9.39 -3.93
C SER A 220 5.60 9.11 -2.45
N ALA A 221 5.55 10.16 -1.63
CA ALA A 221 5.41 9.99 -0.20
C ALA A 221 4.05 9.35 0.07
N GLY A 222 4.04 8.11 0.53
CA GLY A 222 2.81 7.37 0.74
C GLY A 222 2.08 7.81 1.99
N ASN A 223 0.75 7.87 1.91
CA ASN A 223 -0.13 7.89 3.07
C ASN A 223 -0.64 6.46 3.30
N TYR A 224 -0.64 6.01 4.55
CA TYR A 224 -0.97 4.63 4.89
C TYR A 224 -2.02 4.56 5.99
N ARG A 225 -2.90 3.58 5.86
CA ARG A 225 -3.73 3.08 6.96
C ARG A 225 -2.99 1.95 7.66
N GLU A 226 -2.90 2.02 8.98
CA GLU A 226 -2.57 0.86 9.79
C GLU A 226 -3.87 0.09 10.05
N ILE A 227 -3.85 -1.20 9.78
CA ILE A 227 -4.99 -2.10 10.02
C ILE A 227 -4.65 -3.13 11.11
N GLU A 228 -5.69 -3.63 11.74
CA GLU A 228 -5.63 -4.77 12.65
C GLU A 228 -6.77 -5.73 12.36
N ILE A 229 -6.52 -7.03 12.51
CA ILE A 229 -7.57 -8.04 12.36
C ILE A 229 -8.24 -8.24 13.71
N GLN A 230 -9.52 -7.87 13.79
CA GLN A 230 -10.32 -7.97 15.00
C GLN A 230 -11.64 -8.68 14.70
N ASN A 231 -11.92 -9.81 15.40
CA ASN A 231 -13.13 -10.61 15.19
C ASN A 231 -13.31 -11.04 13.72
N ALA A 232 -12.24 -11.50 13.09
CA ALA A 232 -12.17 -11.89 11.69
C ALA A 232 -12.57 -10.76 10.71
N LYS A 233 -12.24 -9.51 11.05
CA LYS A 233 -12.48 -8.34 10.20
C LYS A 233 -11.26 -7.43 10.19
N ILE A 234 -11.02 -6.80 9.05
CA ILE A 234 -10.02 -5.76 8.90
C ILE A 234 -10.58 -4.47 9.50
N VAL A 235 -9.85 -3.87 10.44
CA VAL A 235 -10.23 -2.62 11.14
C VAL A 235 -9.10 -1.61 11.00
N ASP A 236 -9.43 -0.41 10.55
CA ASP A 236 -8.48 0.70 10.53
C ASP A 236 -8.21 1.17 11.97
N VAL A 237 -6.95 1.23 12.37
CA VAL A 237 -6.57 1.63 13.74
C VAL A 237 -5.77 2.92 13.77
N ASN A 238 -5.16 3.32 12.67
CA ASN A 238 -4.38 4.56 12.58
C ASN A 238 -4.17 4.98 11.12
N TYR A 239 -3.80 6.25 10.92
CA TYR A 239 -3.41 6.82 9.63
C TYR A 239 -2.07 7.52 9.77
N ARG A 240 -1.21 7.36 8.76
CA ARG A 240 0.15 7.94 8.74
C ARG A 240 0.47 8.58 7.41
#